data_775b155668652522fea86177410052c9
#
_entry.id   775b155668652522fea86177410052c9
#
_cell.length_a   1.000
_cell.length_b   1.000
_cell.length_c   1.000
_cell.angle_alpha   90.00
_cell.angle_beta   90.00
_cell.angle_gamma   90.00
#
_symmetry.space_group_name_H-M   'P 1'
#
loop_
_entity.id
_entity.type
_entity.pdbx_description
1 polymer ?
#
loop_
_entity_poly.entity_id
_entity_poly.type
_entity_poly.pdbx_seq_one_letter_code
_entity_poly.pdbx_strand_id
1 'polypeptide(L)'
;TTVGEVPPETLRIDFYCTGAAMDRFRGAMLHAEPAEQHDLNWLANAANELFDAAPVPGGRPVVKEELPFGAMQQFIIHLENLLILLARRCRRLRRPVARVRRERRQNALVEDARAYFVENLERELKVDEVCEALGCTRPQLQQAFRARLRRTAMEEFSAMRIEYAAQLLARGASPGEVAAQMGYCSGAYFSQKFRAATGHTPSAYRRIQQGLPAKRQNRQQKDKAESKTSIAESPQKK
;
A
#
# COMPACT_ATOMS: atom_id res chain seq x y z
N THR A 1 -28.51 26.52 11.20
CA THR A 1 -28.72 25.16 10.71
C THR A 1 -27.51 24.77 9.87
N THR A 2 -26.52 24.17 10.50
CA THR A 2 -25.34 23.63 9.86
C THR A 2 -25.77 22.39 9.06
N VAL A 3 -25.75 22.51 7.75
CA VAL A 3 -25.86 21.37 6.85
C VAL A 3 -24.59 20.55 7.06
N GLY A 4 -24.72 19.33 7.62
CA GLY A 4 -23.60 18.41 7.74
C GLY A 4 -23.07 18.08 6.34
N GLU A 5 -21.84 18.47 6.05
CA GLU A 5 -21.13 18.05 4.86
C GLU A 5 -20.92 16.53 4.96
N VAL A 6 -21.67 15.79 4.15
CA VAL A 6 -21.36 14.37 3.90
C VAL A 6 -20.01 14.38 3.17
N PRO A 7 -18.97 13.73 3.68
CA PRO A 7 -17.69 13.66 2.99
C PRO A 7 -17.91 13.10 1.59
N PRO A 8 -17.26 13.65 0.56
CA PRO A 8 -17.44 13.18 -0.81
C PRO A 8 -17.02 11.72 -0.91
N GLU A 9 -17.90 10.90 -1.45
CA GLU A 9 -17.55 9.51 -1.80
C GLU A 9 -16.46 9.55 -2.88
N THR A 10 -15.33 8.92 -2.59
CA THR A 10 -14.17 8.93 -3.49
C THR A 10 -13.86 7.50 -3.91
N LEU A 11 -13.98 7.22 -5.21
CA LEU A 11 -13.46 6.00 -5.81
C LEU A 11 -12.03 6.26 -6.29
N ARG A 12 -11.08 5.52 -5.75
CA ARG A 12 -9.69 5.53 -6.20
C ARG A 12 -9.38 4.22 -6.92
N ILE A 13 -8.95 4.31 -8.16
CA ILE A 13 -8.51 3.17 -8.97
C ILE A 13 -7.04 3.36 -9.31
N ASP A 14 -6.19 2.49 -8.79
CA ASP A 14 -4.77 2.43 -9.11
C ASP A 14 -4.55 1.29 -10.11
N PHE A 15 -4.03 1.61 -11.30
CA PHE A 15 -3.70 0.63 -12.32
C PHE A 15 -2.36 0.96 -12.98
N TYR A 16 -1.74 -0.06 -13.52
CA TYR A 16 -0.49 0.07 -14.26
C TYR A 16 -0.73 -0.02 -15.75
N CYS A 17 -0.28 0.98 -16.49
CA CYS A 17 -0.34 0.97 -17.94
C CYS A 17 0.84 1.73 -18.56
N THR A 18 1.56 1.08 -19.47
CA THR A 18 2.69 1.67 -20.21
C THR A 18 2.26 2.39 -21.49
N GLY A 19 0.98 2.32 -21.87
CA GLY A 19 0.45 2.88 -23.10
C GLY A 19 0.55 4.41 -23.15
N ALA A 20 1.10 4.95 -24.25
CA ALA A 20 1.21 6.40 -24.48
C ALA A 20 -0.13 7.15 -24.44
N ALA A 21 -1.26 6.44 -24.60
CA ALA A 21 -2.60 7.01 -24.48
C ALA A 21 -2.90 7.52 -23.08
N MET A 22 -2.31 6.90 -22.05
CA MET A 22 -2.50 7.26 -20.64
C MET A 22 -1.87 8.60 -20.24
N ASP A 23 -0.88 9.05 -21.00
CA ASP A 23 -0.28 10.38 -20.78
C ASP A 23 -1.31 11.52 -20.92
N ARG A 24 -2.43 11.26 -21.56
CA ARG A 24 -3.52 12.24 -21.77
C ARG A 24 -4.27 12.57 -20.49
N PHE A 25 -4.31 11.64 -19.55
CA PHE A 25 -5.04 11.78 -18.26
C PHE A 25 -4.28 12.55 -17.19
N ARG A 26 -3.00 12.80 -17.37
CA ARG A 26 -2.18 13.41 -16.33
C ARG A 26 -2.62 14.81 -15.95
N GLY A 27 -3.09 14.92 -14.69
CA GLY A 27 -3.60 16.18 -14.13
C GLY A 27 -4.80 16.73 -14.91
N ALA A 28 -5.52 15.89 -15.64
CA ALA A 28 -6.80 16.25 -16.21
C ALA A 28 -7.85 16.14 -15.10
N MET A 29 -8.64 17.18 -14.93
CA MET A 29 -9.89 17.14 -14.18
C MET A 29 -11.03 17.11 -15.20
N LEU A 30 -11.88 16.11 -15.11
CA LEU A 30 -12.97 15.90 -16.03
C LEU A 30 -14.25 15.69 -15.22
N HIS A 31 -15.35 16.30 -15.66
CA HIS A 31 -16.66 15.92 -15.18
C HIS A 31 -17.11 14.68 -15.96
N ALA A 32 -17.62 13.67 -15.24
CA ALA A 32 -18.11 12.47 -15.89
C ALA A 32 -19.36 12.79 -16.76
N GLU A 33 -19.34 12.33 -18.00
CA GLU A 33 -20.49 12.36 -18.90
C GLU A 33 -21.40 11.13 -18.64
N PRO A 34 -22.67 11.14 -19.07
CA PRO A 34 -23.59 10.03 -18.80
C PRO A 34 -23.07 8.65 -19.23
N ALA A 35 -22.34 8.58 -20.34
CA ALA A 35 -21.74 7.34 -20.83
C ALA A 35 -20.60 6.81 -19.91
N GLU A 36 -19.85 7.71 -19.29
CA GLU A 36 -18.78 7.40 -18.35
C GLU A 36 -19.33 7.10 -16.95
N GLN A 37 -20.45 7.75 -16.58
CA GLN A 37 -21.11 7.58 -15.29
C GLN A 37 -21.58 6.15 -15.07
N HIS A 38 -22.03 5.47 -16.14
CA HIS A 38 -22.43 4.07 -16.08
C HIS A 38 -21.27 3.17 -15.62
N ASP A 39 -20.12 3.27 -16.30
CA ASP A 39 -18.94 2.46 -15.96
C ASP A 39 -18.38 2.84 -14.58
N LEU A 40 -18.40 4.14 -14.20
CA LEU A 40 -17.97 4.58 -12.87
C LEU A 40 -18.82 3.99 -11.75
N ASN A 41 -20.15 4.02 -11.90
CA ASN A 41 -21.06 3.46 -10.91
C ASN A 41 -20.90 1.94 -10.82
N TRP A 42 -20.76 1.27 -11.97
CA TRP A 42 -20.54 -0.17 -12.00
C TRP A 42 -19.23 -0.55 -11.30
N LEU A 43 -18.13 0.14 -11.61
CA LEU A 43 -16.83 -0.09 -10.99
C LEU A 43 -16.83 0.17 -9.48
N ALA A 44 -17.56 1.20 -9.02
CA ALA A 44 -17.69 1.51 -7.60
C ALA A 44 -18.42 0.38 -6.85
N ASN A 45 -19.50 -0.14 -7.42
CA ASN A 45 -20.25 -1.24 -6.82
C ASN A 45 -19.43 -2.54 -6.85
N ALA A 46 -18.85 -2.89 -7.99
CA ALA A 46 -18.01 -4.07 -8.15
C ALA A 46 -16.77 -4.06 -7.25
N ALA A 47 -16.19 -2.90 -6.95
CA ALA A 47 -15.05 -2.80 -6.06
C ALA A 47 -15.32 -3.37 -4.67
N ASN A 48 -16.52 -3.14 -4.11
CA ASN A 48 -16.93 -3.69 -2.82
C ASN A 48 -17.19 -5.20 -2.85
N GLU A 49 -17.55 -5.73 -4.01
CA GLU A 49 -17.81 -7.16 -4.19
C GLU A 49 -16.53 -7.95 -4.44
N LEU A 50 -15.57 -7.37 -5.16
CA LEU A 50 -14.38 -8.05 -5.64
C LEU A 50 -13.18 -7.94 -4.70
N PHE A 51 -13.13 -6.89 -3.87
CA PHE A 51 -11.94 -6.59 -3.08
C PHE A 51 -12.29 -6.48 -1.60
N ASP A 52 -11.42 -7.01 -0.76
CA ASP A 52 -11.38 -6.70 0.65
C ASP A 52 -10.60 -5.42 0.90
N ALA A 53 -10.91 -4.74 2.01
CA ALA A 53 -10.18 -3.57 2.42
C ALA A 53 -8.68 -3.88 2.53
N ALA A 54 -7.85 -2.89 2.21
CA ALA A 54 -6.42 -3.04 2.38
C ALA A 54 -6.08 -3.44 3.82
N PRO A 55 -5.24 -4.47 4.03
CA PRO A 55 -4.89 -4.95 5.36
C PRO A 55 -4.11 -3.92 6.18
N VAL A 56 -3.62 -2.87 5.52
CA VAL A 56 -2.88 -1.77 6.15
C VAL A 56 -3.41 -0.43 5.63
N PRO A 57 -3.48 0.64 6.46
CA PRO A 57 -3.87 1.96 6.01
C PRO A 57 -3.00 2.45 4.84
N GLY A 58 -3.62 2.79 3.72
CA GLY A 58 -2.93 3.20 2.49
C GLY A 58 -2.31 2.06 1.67
N GLY A 59 -2.51 0.82 2.07
CA GLY A 59 -2.15 -0.38 1.31
C GLY A 59 -3.06 -0.61 0.10
N ARG A 60 -2.81 -1.71 -0.62
CA ARG A 60 -3.66 -2.12 -1.73
C ARG A 60 -4.78 -3.04 -1.24
N PRO A 61 -6.00 -2.88 -1.73
CA PRO A 61 -7.06 -3.84 -1.53
C PRO A 61 -6.63 -5.23 -2.00
N VAL A 62 -7.12 -6.25 -1.35
CA VAL A 62 -6.83 -7.65 -1.70
C VAL A 62 -8.01 -8.21 -2.45
N VAL A 63 -7.74 -8.92 -3.54
CA VAL A 63 -8.78 -9.64 -4.29
C VAL A 63 -9.32 -10.77 -3.40
N LYS A 64 -10.64 -10.89 -3.30
CA LYS A 64 -11.28 -11.96 -2.53
C LYS A 64 -10.95 -13.33 -3.12
N GLU A 65 -10.83 -14.33 -2.28
CA GLU A 65 -10.49 -15.70 -2.70
C GLU A 65 -11.60 -16.36 -3.53
N GLU A 66 -12.86 -16.09 -3.17
CA GLU A 66 -14.02 -16.63 -3.88
C GLU A 66 -14.71 -15.53 -4.69
N LEU A 67 -14.59 -15.59 -5.99
CA LEU A 67 -15.24 -14.68 -6.93
C LEU A 67 -16.14 -15.44 -7.91
N PRO A 68 -17.27 -14.84 -8.33
CA PRO A 68 -18.07 -15.38 -9.42
C PRO A 68 -17.24 -15.52 -10.70
N PHE A 69 -17.52 -16.53 -11.49
CA PHE A 69 -16.83 -16.75 -12.77
C PHE A 69 -16.89 -15.48 -13.65
N GLY A 70 -15.73 -15.01 -14.09
CA GLY A 70 -15.62 -13.85 -14.97
C GLY A 70 -15.77 -12.49 -14.30
N ALA A 71 -16.00 -12.39 -12.99
CA ALA A 71 -16.22 -11.12 -12.30
C ALA A 71 -15.03 -10.16 -12.44
N MET A 72 -13.81 -10.65 -12.28
CA MET A 72 -12.59 -9.84 -12.48
C MET A 72 -12.44 -9.40 -13.95
N GLN A 73 -12.80 -10.27 -14.90
CA GLN A 73 -12.74 -9.91 -16.32
C GLN A 73 -13.74 -8.80 -16.66
N GLN A 74 -14.95 -8.85 -16.10
CA GLN A 74 -15.93 -7.77 -16.27
C GLN A 74 -15.41 -6.45 -15.68
N PHE A 75 -14.76 -6.50 -14.50
CA PHE A 75 -14.15 -5.31 -13.90
C PHE A 75 -13.11 -4.68 -14.84
N ILE A 76 -12.25 -5.49 -15.43
CA ILE A 76 -11.24 -5.01 -16.39
C ILE A 76 -11.89 -4.40 -17.64
N ILE A 77 -12.94 -5.03 -18.19
CA ILE A 77 -13.65 -4.54 -19.37
C ILE A 77 -14.28 -3.17 -19.12
N HIS A 78 -14.97 -2.99 -17.99
CA HIS A 78 -15.57 -1.71 -17.62
C HIS A 78 -14.52 -0.62 -17.39
N LEU A 79 -13.39 -0.98 -16.73
CA LEU A 79 -12.27 -0.06 -16.56
C LEU A 79 -11.65 0.36 -17.89
N GLU A 80 -11.41 -0.59 -18.80
CA GLU A 80 -10.86 -0.31 -20.13
C GLU A 80 -11.82 0.56 -20.96
N ASN A 81 -13.12 0.25 -20.94
CA ASN A 81 -14.12 1.06 -21.62
C ASN A 81 -14.14 2.50 -21.12
N LEU A 82 -14.18 2.70 -19.80
CA LEU A 82 -14.09 4.01 -19.17
C LEU A 82 -12.83 4.76 -19.62
N LEU A 83 -11.67 4.10 -19.58
CA LEU A 83 -10.41 4.71 -20.00
C LEU A 83 -10.40 5.09 -21.48
N ILE A 84 -11.03 4.29 -22.35
CA ILE A 84 -11.18 4.61 -23.77
C ILE A 84 -12.07 5.84 -23.98
N LEU A 85 -13.21 5.92 -23.30
CA LEU A 85 -14.13 7.06 -23.38
C LEU A 85 -13.43 8.35 -22.93
N LEU A 86 -12.79 8.32 -21.77
CA LEU A 86 -12.02 9.44 -21.23
C LEU A 86 -10.85 9.83 -22.16
N ALA A 87 -10.12 8.86 -22.74
CA ALA A 87 -9.01 9.12 -23.65
C ALA A 87 -9.46 9.81 -24.94
N ARG A 88 -10.63 9.44 -25.48
CA ARG A 88 -11.23 10.08 -26.64
C ARG A 88 -11.56 11.54 -26.34
N ARG A 89 -12.06 11.83 -25.16
CA ARG A 89 -12.39 13.19 -24.71
C ARG A 89 -11.16 14.04 -24.41
N CYS A 90 -10.14 13.46 -23.75
CA CYS A 90 -8.87 14.13 -23.45
C CYS A 90 -8.03 14.47 -24.70
N ARG A 91 -8.39 13.98 -25.88
CA ARG A 91 -7.67 14.22 -27.15
C ARG A 91 -7.56 15.71 -27.48
N ARG A 92 -8.42 16.57 -26.92
CA ARG A 92 -8.44 18.02 -27.16
C ARG A 92 -7.46 18.82 -26.31
N LEU A 93 -6.86 18.23 -25.28
CA LEU A 93 -5.90 18.91 -24.41
C LEU A 93 -4.48 18.82 -24.98
N ARG A 94 -4.11 19.76 -25.84
CA ARG A 94 -2.72 19.87 -26.37
C ARG A 94 -1.77 20.28 -25.23
N ARG A 95 -0.93 19.34 -24.79
CA ARG A 95 0.19 19.63 -23.89
C ARG A 95 1.49 19.91 -24.67
N PRO A 96 2.36 20.83 -24.21
CA PRO A 96 3.67 21.05 -24.84
C PRO A 96 4.49 19.75 -24.90
N VAL A 97 5.05 19.44 -26.07
CA VAL A 97 5.82 18.19 -26.33
C VAL A 97 6.96 18.01 -25.31
N ALA A 98 7.61 19.10 -24.88
CA ALA A 98 8.67 19.06 -23.88
C ALA A 98 8.16 18.56 -22.51
N ARG A 99 6.94 18.94 -22.12
CA ARG A 99 6.30 18.50 -20.87
C ARG A 99 5.98 17.01 -20.93
N VAL A 100 5.43 16.54 -22.03
CA VAL A 100 5.13 15.12 -22.26
C VAL A 100 6.39 14.26 -22.22
N ARG A 101 7.49 14.72 -22.87
CA ARG A 101 8.78 14.02 -22.83
C ARG A 101 9.35 13.93 -21.39
N ARG A 102 9.27 15.03 -20.63
CA ARG A 102 9.75 15.05 -19.24
C ARG A 102 8.95 14.09 -18.37
N GLU A 103 7.63 14.12 -18.50
CA GLU A 103 6.73 13.24 -17.76
C GLU A 103 6.97 11.76 -18.10
N ARG A 104 7.21 11.43 -19.38
CA ARG A 104 7.59 10.05 -19.80
C ARG A 104 8.88 9.58 -19.16
N ARG A 105 9.92 10.42 -19.17
CA ARG A 105 11.20 10.09 -18.51
C ARG A 105 11.05 9.87 -17.02
N GLN A 106 10.28 10.71 -16.34
CA GLN A 106 10.02 10.53 -14.91
C GLN A 106 9.25 9.24 -14.61
N ASN A 107 8.34 8.85 -15.49
CA ASN A 107 7.61 7.59 -15.32
C ASN A 107 8.51 6.39 -15.52
N ALA A 108 9.25 6.34 -16.62
CA ALA A 108 10.18 5.26 -16.87
C ALA A 108 11.12 5.09 -15.66
N LEU A 109 11.70 6.20 -15.16
CA LEU A 109 12.57 6.15 -14.00
C LEU A 109 11.89 5.60 -12.74
N VAL A 110 10.63 5.93 -12.49
CA VAL A 110 9.88 5.37 -11.34
C VAL A 110 9.63 3.88 -11.52
N GLU A 111 9.28 3.44 -12.73
CA GLU A 111 9.03 2.01 -13.01
C GLU A 111 10.33 1.19 -12.93
N ASP A 112 11.41 1.69 -13.51
CA ASP A 112 12.73 1.05 -13.43
C ASP A 112 13.20 0.94 -11.98
N ALA A 113 13.00 2.01 -11.17
CA ALA A 113 13.32 1.99 -9.76
C ALA A 113 12.47 0.97 -8.98
N ARG A 114 11.18 0.88 -9.28
CA ARG A 114 10.31 -0.11 -8.63
C ARG A 114 10.68 -1.54 -8.99
N ALA A 115 11.05 -1.79 -10.26
CA ALA A 115 11.56 -3.09 -10.68
C ALA A 115 12.84 -3.45 -9.89
N TYR A 116 13.79 -2.52 -9.82
CA TYR A 116 15.00 -2.70 -9.03
C TYR A 116 14.72 -2.92 -7.53
N PHE A 117 13.71 -2.24 -6.96
CA PHE A 117 13.27 -2.46 -5.58
C PHE A 117 12.73 -3.87 -5.36
N VAL A 118 11.92 -4.39 -6.29
CA VAL A 118 11.37 -5.77 -6.20
C VAL A 118 12.49 -6.80 -6.13
N GLU A 119 13.53 -6.63 -6.92
CA GLU A 119 14.69 -7.53 -6.93
C GLU A 119 15.54 -7.46 -5.64
N ASN A 120 15.38 -6.39 -4.86
CA ASN A 120 16.23 -6.11 -3.69
C ASN A 120 15.44 -5.97 -2.38
N LEU A 121 14.21 -6.51 -2.30
CA LEU A 121 13.36 -6.37 -1.11
C LEU A 121 13.97 -6.96 0.17
N GLU A 122 14.85 -7.95 0.04
CA GLU A 122 15.43 -8.69 1.17
C GLU A 122 16.67 -8.00 1.79
N ARG A 123 17.13 -6.89 1.24
CA ARG A 123 18.26 -6.13 1.76
C ARG A 123 17.96 -4.63 1.92
N GLU A 124 18.74 -3.93 2.69
CA GLU A 124 18.71 -2.48 2.72
C GLU A 124 19.37 -1.90 1.47
N LEU A 125 18.73 -0.89 0.88
CA LEU A 125 19.27 -0.11 -0.23
C LEU A 125 19.59 1.31 0.23
N LYS A 126 20.71 1.84 -0.28
CA LYS A 126 21.02 3.26 -0.20
C LYS A 126 20.58 3.97 -1.47
N VAL A 127 20.19 5.23 -1.34
CA VAL A 127 19.72 6.03 -2.49
C VAL A 127 20.77 6.13 -3.59
N ASP A 128 22.07 6.11 -3.22
CA ASP A 128 23.17 6.18 -4.19
C ASP A 128 23.28 4.91 -5.03
N GLU A 129 23.11 3.74 -4.40
CA GLU A 129 23.08 2.46 -5.14
C GLU A 129 21.96 2.45 -6.18
N VAL A 130 20.77 2.96 -5.79
CA VAL A 130 19.63 3.06 -6.71
C VAL A 130 19.96 4.01 -7.86
N CYS A 131 20.57 5.17 -7.56
CA CYS A 131 20.95 6.14 -8.58
C CYS A 131 22.00 5.60 -9.54
N GLU A 132 22.98 4.86 -9.03
CA GLU A 132 24.03 4.23 -9.83
C GLU A 132 23.43 3.13 -10.74
N ALA A 133 22.63 2.25 -10.18
CA ALA A 133 21.97 1.16 -10.93
C ALA A 133 21.08 1.69 -12.07
N LEU A 134 20.43 2.84 -11.87
CA LEU A 134 19.49 3.42 -12.84
C LEU A 134 20.13 4.50 -13.72
N GLY A 135 21.41 4.80 -13.56
CA GLY A 135 22.08 5.86 -14.32
C GLY A 135 21.45 7.23 -14.13
N CYS A 136 20.95 7.56 -12.93
CA CYS A 136 20.26 8.82 -12.65
C CYS A 136 20.89 9.56 -11.47
N THR A 137 20.58 10.86 -11.34
CA THR A 137 21.01 11.66 -10.19
C THR A 137 19.96 11.61 -9.09
N ARG A 138 20.36 11.82 -7.81
CA ARG A 138 19.42 11.92 -6.68
C ARG A 138 18.29 12.93 -6.92
N PRO A 139 18.52 14.16 -7.42
CA PRO A 139 17.46 15.10 -7.72
C PRO A 139 16.46 14.58 -8.77
N GLN A 140 16.93 13.88 -9.80
CA GLN A 140 16.09 13.30 -10.84
C GLN A 140 15.18 12.21 -10.25
N LEU A 141 15.74 11.30 -9.47
CA LEU A 141 15.00 10.25 -8.77
C LEU A 141 13.94 10.85 -7.83
N GLN A 142 14.36 11.80 -6.98
CA GLN A 142 13.45 12.45 -6.03
C GLN A 142 12.33 13.22 -6.72
N GLN A 143 12.65 13.95 -7.82
CA GLN A 143 11.66 14.68 -8.59
C GLN A 143 10.64 13.73 -9.24
N ALA A 144 11.10 12.60 -9.79
CA ALA A 144 10.23 11.60 -10.42
C ALA A 144 9.24 11.01 -9.41
N PHE A 145 9.73 10.56 -8.25
CA PHE A 145 8.88 9.98 -7.20
C PHE A 145 7.90 10.98 -6.59
N ARG A 146 8.36 12.21 -6.27
CA ARG A 146 7.47 13.26 -5.76
C ARG A 146 6.39 13.67 -6.75
N ALA A 147 6.74 13.76 -8.04
CA ALA A 147 5.78 14.13 -9.08
C ALA A 147 4.71 13.06 -9.27
N ARG A 148 5.05 11.78 -9.12
CA ARG A 148 4.15 10.66 -9.42
C ARG A 148 3.46 10.09 -8.19
N LEU A 149 4.22 9.85 -7.12
CA LEU A 149 3.77 9.11 -5.94
C LEU A 149 3.62 9.98 -4.70
N ARG A 150 4.00 11.27 -4.76
CA ARG A 150 3.96 12.22 -3.63
C ARG A 150 4.79 11.79 -2.42
N ARG A 151 5.74 10.90 -2.63
CA ARG A 151 6.70 10.39 -1.63
C ARG A 151 8.09 10.24 -2.24
N THR A 152 9.08 10.00 -1.42
CA THR A 152 10.46 9.75 -1.88
C THR A 152 10.62 8.31 -2.38
N ALA A 153 11.69 8.05 -3.14
CA ALA A 153 12.02 6.70 -3.60
C ALA A 153 12.24 5.73 -2.43
N MET A 154 12.91 6.18 -1.36
CA MET A 154 13.20 5.33 -0.19
C MET A 154 11.97 5.08 0.70
N GLU A 155 11.03 6.02 0.76
CA GLU A 155 9.72 5.80 1.39
C GLU A 155 8.90 4.76 0.62
N GLU A 156 8.93 4.82 -0.73
CA GLU A 156 8.31 3.79 -1.57
C GLU A 156 8.95 2.43 -1.34
N PHE A 157 10.29 2.36 -1.36
CA PHE A 157 11.01 1.11 -1.09
C PHE A 157 10.67 0.54 0.30
N SER A 158 10.66 1.38 1.33
CA SER A 158 10.27 0.96 2.67
C SER A 158 8.85 0.42 2.73
N ALA A 159 7.91 1.06 2.03
CA ALA A 159 6.53 0.59 1.95
C ALA A 159 6.44 -0.77 1.25
N MET A 160 7.14 -0.96 0.13
CA MET A 160 7.20 -2.24 -0.59
C MET A 160 7.79 -3.37 0.27
N ARG A 161 8.84 -3.08 1.04
CA ARG A 161 9.43 -4.04 1.99
C ARG A 161 8.44 -4.45 3.07
N ILE A 162 7.69 -3.52 3.64
CA ILE A 162 6.65 -3.83 4.64
C ILE A 162 5.53 -4.66 4.03
N GLU A 163 5.10 -4.34 2.81
CA GLU A 163 4.08 -5.12 2.09
C GLU A 163 4.55 -6.56 1.85
N TYR A 164 5.78 -6.74 1.41
CA TYR A 164 6.38 -8.07 1.23
C TYR A 164 6.50 -8.83 2.55
N ALA A 165 6.96 -8.18 3.63
CA ALA A 165 7.01 -8.76 4.96
C ALA A 165 5.61 -9.18 5.45
N ALA A 166 4.57 -8.39 5.18
CA ALA A 166 3.19 -8.73 5.50
C ALA A 166 2.70 -9.98 4.77
N GLN A 167 3.07 -10.15 3.49
CA GLN A 167 2.77 -11.35 2.72
C GLN A 167 3.46 -12.59 3.29
N LEU A 168 4.72 -12.49 3.70
CA LEU A 168 5.45 -13.60 4.33
C LEU A 168 4.80 -14.02 5.67
N LEU A 169 4.40 -13.03 6.50
CA LEU A 169 3.68 -13.29 7.74
C LEU A 169 2.31 -13.95 7.51
N ALA A 170 1.57 -13.51 6.49
CA ALA A 170 0.29 -14.09 6.12
C ALA A 170 0.43 -15.55 5.67
N ARG A 171 1.52 -15.89 4.97
CA ARG A 171 1.88 -17.26 4.58
C ARG A 171 2.37 -18.13 5.74
N GLY A 172 2.46 -17.58 6.95
CA GLY A 172 2.78 -18.32 8.17
C GLY A 172 4.22 -18.19 8.68
N ALA A 173 5.09 -17.45 7.99
CA ALA A 173 6.44 -17.21 8.47
C ALA A 173 6.44 -16.53 9.85
N SER A 174 7.39 -16.86 10.70
CA SER A 174 7.52 -16.23 12.01
C SER A 174 8.12 -14.82 11.87
N PRO A 175 7.81 -13.89 12.80
CA PRO A 175 8.41 -12.56 12.77
C PRO A 175 9.94 -12.54 12.78
N GLY A 176 10.57 -13.54 13.42
CA GLY A 176 12.03 -13.67 13.45
C GLY A 176 12.59 -14.08 12.09
N GLU A 177 11.98 -15.08 11.44
CA GLU A 177 12.34 -15.51 10.08
C GLU A 177 12.20 -14.37 9.08
N VAL A 178 11.06 -13.65 9.13
CA VAL A 178 10.83 -12.50 8.26
C VAL A 178 11.87 -11.40 8.48
N ALA A 179 12.19 -11.05 9.74
CA ALA A 179 13.21 -10.06 10.04
C ALA A 179 14.58 -10.45 9.50
N ALA A 180 14.96 -11.73 9.64
CA ALA A 180 16.22 -12.27 9.14
C ALA A 180 16.25 -12.27 7.59
N GLN A 181 15.21 -12.79 6.94
CA GLN A 181 15.09 -12.82 5.48
C GLN A 181 15.13 -11.43 4.87
N MET A 182 14.47 -10.46 5.51
CA MET A 182 14.44 -9.07 5.07
C MET A 182 15.72 -8.28 5.41
N GLY A 183 16.73 -8.90 6.01
CA GLY A 183 18.01 -8.27 6.35
C GLY A 183 17.91 -7.17 7.40
N TYR A 184 16.93 -7.24 8.32
CA TYR A 184 16.86 -6.30 9.43
C TYR A 184 17.92 -6.63 10.50
N CYS A 185 18.62 -5.61 11.00
CA CYS A 185 19.66 -5.77 12.01
C CYS A 185 19.13 -6.34 13.35
N SER A 186 17.84 -6.18 13.65
CA SER A 186 17.18 -6.78 14.80
C SER A 186 15.68 -6.94 14.57
N GLY A 187 15.12 -8.00 15.20
CA GLY A 187 13.67 -8.23 15.20
C GLY A 187 12.87 -7.13 15.91
N ALA A 188 13.50 -6.43 16.88
CA ALA A 188 12.90 -5.28 17.55
C ALA A 188 12.74 -4.09 16.60
N TYR A 189 13.78 -3.77 15.85
CA TYR A 189 13.74 -2.70 14.83
C TYR A 189 12.71 -3.02 13.73
N PHE A 190 12.70 -4.25 13.22
CA PHE A 190 11.67 -4.72 12.29
C PHE A 190 10.27 -4.51 12.87
N SER A 191 10.02 -4.97 14.11
CA SER A 191 8.72 -4.87 14.75
C SER A 191 8.26 -3.43 14.91
N GLN A 192 9.16 -2.51 15.23
CA GLN A 192 8.87 -1.09 15.33
C GLN A 192 8.49 -0.50 13.97
N LYS A 193 9.27 -0.77 12.92
CA LYS A 193 9.01 -0.30 11.54
C LYS A 193 7.70 -0.86 11.01
N PHE A 194 7.48 -2.16 11.19
CA PHE A 194 6.27 -2.82 10.75
C PHE A 194 5.03 -2.26 11.46
N ARG A 195 5.10 -2.07 12.79
CA ARG A 195 3.99 -1.48 13.55
C ARG A 195 3.72 -0.03 13.15
N ALA A 196 4.75 0.77 12.91
CA ALA A 196 4.59 2.15 12.45
C ALA A 196 3.85 2.23 11.10
N ALA A 197 4.09 1.28 10.20
CA ALA A 197 3.47 1.24 8.88
C ALA A 197 2.08 0.59 8.87
N THR A 198 1.85 -0.45 9.69
CA THR A 198 0.64 -1.30 9.63
C THR A 198 -0.32 -1.09 10.80
N GLY A 199 0.11 -0.40 11.86
CA GLY A 199 -0.63 -0.28 13.12
C GLY A 199 -0.53 -1.51 14.03
N HIS A 200 -0.04 -2.64 13.54
CA HIS A 200 0.03 -3.92 14.26
C HIS A 200 1.47 -4.41 14.41
N THR A 201 1.77 -5.11 15.51
CA THR A 201 3.03 -5.85 15.59
C THR A 201 3.02 -7.02 14.61
N PRO A 202 4.20 -7.47 14.08
CA PRO A 202 4.27 -8.60 13.16
C PRO A 202 3.57 -9.86 13.70
N SER A 203 3.71 -10.16 14.98
CA SER A 203 3.04 -11.29 15.63
C SER A 203 1.52 -11.13 15.70
N ALA A 204 1.03 -9.93 15.98
CA ALA A 204 -0.41 -9.64 15.98
C ALA A 204 -0.98 -9.72 14.56
N TYR A 205 -0.29 -9.14 13.59
CA TYR A 205 -0.67 -9.18 12.18
C TYR A 205 -0.80 -10.62 11.68
N ARG A 206 0.23 -11.46 11.89
CA ARG A 206 0.20 -12.88 11.52
C ARG A 206 -1.00 -13.62 12.10
N ARG A 207 -1.32 -13.38 13.39
CA ARG A 207 -2.45 -14.03 14.06
C ARG A 207 -3.80 -13.60 13.48
N ILE A 208 -3.95 -12.34 13.15
CA ILE A 208 -5.16 -11.82 12.51
C ILE A 208 -5.35 -12.50 11.15
N GLN A 209 -4.29 -12.60 10.35
CA GLN A 209 -4.35 -13.24 9.02
C GLN A 209 -4.62 -14.76 9.10
N GLN A 210 -4.23 -15.40 10.19
CA GLN A 210 -4.50 -16.83 10.43
C GLN A 210 -5.85 -17.09 11.13
N GLY A 211 -6.70 -16.08 11.31
CA GLY A 211 -7.99 -16.22 12.00
C GLY A 211 -7.86 -16.57 13.48
N LEU A 212 -6.69 -16.41 14.09
CA LEU A 212 -6.45 -16.77 15.47
C LEU A 212 -6.86 -15.63 16.42
N PRO A 213 -7.57 -15.92 17.55
CA PRO A 213 -8.02 -14.89 18.47
C PRO A 213 -6.85 -14.10 19.08
N ALA A 214 -7.07 -12.81 19.34
CA ALA A 214 -6.06 -11.95 19.97
C ALA A 214 -5.62 -12.55 21.31
N LYS A 215 -4.31 -12.64 21.58
CA LYS A 215 -3.83 -12.99 22.92
C LYS A 215 -4.33 -11.94 23.90
N ARG A 216 -5.26 -12.28 24.78
CA ARG A 216 -5.60 -11.43 25.93
C ARG A 216 -4.29 -11.15 26.67
N GLN A 217 -4.01 -9.87 26.92
CA GLN A 217 -2.82 -9.44 27.66
C GLN A 217 -2.92 -10.01 29.08
N ASN A 218 -2.16 -11.07 29.32
CA ASN A 218 -2.06 -11.73 30.64
C ASN A 218 -1.12 -10.96 31.59
N ARG A 219 -1.02 -9.63 31.45
CA ARG A 219 -0.21 -8.78 32.29
C ARG A 219 -0.92 -8.42 33.61
N GLN A 220 -2.24 -8.33 33.60
CA GLN A 220 -3.02 -8.00 34.80
C GLN A 220 -3.20 -9.15 35.78
N GLN A 221 -2.94 -10.40 35.38
CA GLN A 221 -3.01 -11.54 36.27
C GLN A 221 -1.70 -11.80 37.02
N LYS A 222 -0.54 -11.40 36.46
CA LYS A 222 0.75 -11.54 37.13
C LYS A 222 0.90 -10.52 38.28
N ASP A 223 0.49 -9.27 38.04
CA ASP A 223 0.55 -8.22 39.06
C ASP A 223 -0.44 -8.44 40.22
N LYS A 224 -1.58 -9.13 39.94
CA LYS A 224 -2.52 -9.55 40.99
C LYS A 224 -2.07 -10.79 41.78
N ALA A 225 -1.26 -11.65 41.18
CA ALA A 225 -0.71 -12.82 41.88
C ALA A 225 0.46 -12.41 42.81
N GLU A 226 1.32 -11.52 42.34
CA GLU A 226 2.45 -11.01 43.14
C GLU A 226 2.01 -10.11 44.28
N SER A 227 0.94 -9.32 44.12
CA SER A 227 0.37 -8.53 45.23
C SER A 227 -0.37 -9.35 46.30
N LYS A 228 -0.84 -10.57 45.97
CA LYS A 228 -1.44 -11.47 46.96
C LYS A 228 -0.43 -12.26 47.80
N THR A 229 0.75 -12.52 47.27
CA THR A 229 1.80 -13.25 47.97
C THR A 229 2.54 -12.36 49.00
N SER A 230 2.58 -11.04 48.76
CA SER A 230 3.24 -10.07 49.65
C SER A 230 2.43 -9.70 50.89
N ILE A 231 1.15 -10.05 50.98
CA ILE A 231 0.28 -9.73 52.14
C ILE A 231 0.22 -10.88 53.18
N ALA A 232 0.74 -12.07 52.81
CA ALA A 232 0.65 -13.27 53.66
C ALA A 232 1.82 -13.49 54.63
N GLU A 233 2.87 -12.68 54.57
CA GLU A 233 4.05 -12.81 55.45
C GLU A 233 4.26 -11.56 56.31
N SER A 234 3.36 -11.35 57.28
CA SER A 234 3.68 -10.49 58.44
C SER A 234 3.67 -11.33 59.68
N PRO A 235 4.82 -11.59 60.36
CA PRO A 235 4.83 -12.33 61.60
C PRO A 235 4.33 -11.44 62.73
N GLN A 236 3.32 -11.93 63.43
CA GLN A 236 2.94 -11.42 64.73
C GLN A 236 4.12 -11.58 65.74
N LYS A 237 4.69 -10.49 66.24
CA LYS A 237 5.51 -10.48 67.44
C LYS A 237 4.66 -10.06 68.60
N LYS A 238 4.66 -10.96 69.61
CA LYS A 238 4.25 -10.67 70.95
C LYS A 238 5.13 -9.62 71.62
#